data_00efbd252c37b0b459988c9199d8bf33
#
_entry.id   00efbd252c37b0b459988c9199d8bf33
#
_cell.length_a   1.000
_cell.length_b   1.000
_cell.length_c   1.000
_cell.angle_alpha   90.00
_cell.angle_beta   90.00
_cell.angle_gamma   90.00
#
_symmetry.space_group_name_H-M   'P 1'
#
loop_
_entity.id
_entity.type
_entity.pdbx_description
1 polymer ?
#
loop_
_entity_poly.entity_id
_entity_poly.type
_entity_poly.pdbx_seq_one_letter_code
_entity_poly.pdbx_strand_id
1 'polypeptide(L)'
;MRTTFIATVIFFFFGVHSIAQIQLEETEVDTTTIITGLDIPWELQWGPDDWLWITERFGRVSRIHPETGEHIVVLDISSQVHQSGESGLLGMVLHPEFETNPYIYLAYTYKPVNNIIEKIVRYNYTFGQLTDEVILLDNIRGNTTHDGCRLLITPDMKLLITTGDAQNQPASQNINDLSGKLLRINLDGSIPEDNPWPGNPAWSFGHRNAQGLFLAPNGILYSSEHGPSTDDELNIIEMGRNYGWPSVHGYCDLPDEITFCEDY
;
A
#
# COMPACT_ATOMS: atom_id res chain seq x y z
N MET A 1 13.39 -75.78 -12.89
CA MET A 1 12.51 -74.63 -13.14
C MET A 1 12.43 -73.81 -11.84
N ARG A 2 13.07 -72.65 -11.78
CA ARG A 2 12.97 -71.73 -10.68
C ARG A 2 11.96 -70.64 -11.04
N THR A 3 10.85 -70.59 -10.34
CA THR A 3 9.78 -69.62 -10.55
C THR A 3 10.11 -68.36 -9.70
N THR A 4 10.41 -67.27 -10.37
CA THR A 4 10.66 -65.97 -9.73
C THR A 4 9.33 -65.24 -9.55
N PHE A 5 8.92 -65.00 -8.30
CA PHE A 5 7.79 -64.16 -7.98
C PHE A 5 8.23 -62.67 -7.99
N ILE A 6 7.65 -61.87 -8.84
CA ILE A 6 7.80 -60.40 -8.81
C ILE A 6 6.66 -59.86 -7.94
N ALA A 7 6.99 -59.31 -6.78
CA ALA A 7 6.05 -58.58 -5.95
C ALA A 7 6.00 -57.12 -6.41
N THR A 8 4.85 -56.73 -6.95
CA THR A 8 4.61 -55.29 -7.26
C THR A 8 4.17 -54.57 -5.99
N VAL A 9 5.00 -53.67 -5.50
CA VAL A 9 4.65 -52.78 -4.37
C VAL A 9 3.97 -51.56 -4.94
N ILE A 10 2.67 -51.38 -4.65
CA ILE A 10 1.90 -50.20 -5.01
C ILE A 10 2.06 -49.19 -3.86
N PHE A 11 2.78 -48.08 -4.09
CA PHE A 11 2.84 -46.95 -3.16
C PHE A 11 1.57 -46.10 -3.33
N PHE A 12 0.70 -46.09 -2.32
CA PHE A 12 -0.36 -45.11 -2.19
C PHE A 12 0.26 -43.83 -1.62
N PHE A 13 0.38 -42.81 -2.44
CA PHE A 13 0.63 -41.44 -1.95
C PHE A 13 -0.66 -40.87 -1.35
N PHE A 14 -0.78 -40.89 -0.04
CA PHE A 14 -1.75 -40.10 0.66
C PHE A 14 -1.21 -38.65 0.63
N GLY A 15 -1.85 -37.80 -0.15
CA GLY A 15 -1.61 -36.34 -0.07
C GLY A 15 -2.04 -35.84 1.30
N VAL A 16 -1.07 -35.58 2.17
CA VAL A 16 -1.32 -34.87 3.43
C VAL A 16 -1.56 -33.42 3.05
N HIS A 17 -2.81 -33.00 3.08
CA HIS A 17 -3.13 -31.57 3.05
C HIS A 17 -2.68 -31.02 4.41
N SER A 18 -1.54 -30.31 4.42
CA SER A 18 -1.10 -29.57 5.58
C SER A 18 -1.97 -28.32 5.69
N ILE A 19 -2.92 -28.31 6.60
CA ILE A 19 -3.60 -27.10 7.03
C ILE A 19 -2.58 -26.36 7.90
N ALA A 20 -2.16 -25.17 7.51
CA ALA A 20 -1.32 -24.33 8.32
C ALA A 20 -2.17 -23.79 9.48
N GLN A 21 -2.01 -24.39 10.65
CA GLN A 21 -2.63 -23.93 11.89
C GLN A 21 -1.69 -22.96 12.59
N ILE A 22 -2.17 -21.77 12.90
CA ILE A 22 -1.44 -20.77 13.68
C ILE A 22 -1.97 -20.84 15.11
N GLN A 23 -1.11 -21.28 16.05
CA GLN A 23 -1.45 -21.34 17.47
C GLN A 23 -0.99 -20.02 18.13
N LEU A 24 -1.93 -19.24 18.60
CA LEU A 24 -1.68 -18.12 19.53
C LEU A 24 -1.80 -18.65 20.97
N GLU A 25 -1.23 -17.93 21.95
CA GLU A 25 -1.18 -18.41 23.36
C GLU A 25 -2.55 -18.83 23.92
N GLU A 26 -3.62 -18.12 23.56
CA GLU A 26 -4.99 -18.36 24.08
C GLU A 26 -6.03 -18.55 22.95
N THR A 27 -5.62 -18.50 21.67
CA THR A 27 -6.53 -18.53 20.53
C THR A 27 -6.02 -19.47 19.44
N GLU A 28 -6.85 -20.41 19.03
CA GLU A 28 -6.63 -21.24 17.85
C GLU A 28 -7.17 -20.51 16.62
N VAL A 29 -6.37 -20.39 15.57
CA VAL A 29 -6.74 -19.72 14.33
C VAL A 29 -6.70 -20.70 13.18
N ASP A 30 -7.84 -20.88 12.53
CA ASP A 30 -7.97 -21.64 11.27
C ASP A 30 -7.85 -20.73 10.06
N THR A 31 -7.42 -21.32 8.93
CA THR A 31 -7.33 -20.62 7.65
C THR A 31 -8.32 -21.19 6.65
N THR A 32 -9.02 -20.30 5.94
CA THR A 32 -9.92 -20.69 4.85
C THR A 32 -9.53 -19.93 3.58
N THR A 33 -9.40 -20.65 2.46
CA THR A 33 -9.19 -20.03 1.16
C THR A 33 -10.54 -19.56 0.61
N ILE A 34 -10.69 -18.24 0.43
CA ILE A 34 -11.90 -17.64 -0.15
C ILE A 34 -11.85 -17.73 -1.68
N ILE A 35 -10.72 -17.37 -2.27
CA ILE A 35 -10.50 -17.35 -3.74
C ILE A 35 -9.05 -17.63 -4.06
N THR A 36 -8.79 -18.11 -5.27
CA THR A 36 -7.45 -18.32 -5.84
C THR A 36 -7.35 -17.62 -7.19
N GLY A 37 -6.11 -17.42 -7.68
CA GLY A 37 -5.85 -16.88 -9.02
C GLY A 37 -5.86 -15.36 -9.11
N LEU A 38 -5.79 -14.63 -7.98
CA LEU A 38 -5.49 -13.20 -7.98
C LEU A 38 -4.05 -12.96 -8.43
N ASP A 39 -3.83 -11.90 -9.22
CA ASP A 39 -2.51 -11.54 -9.75
C ASP A 39 -1.89 -10.40 -8.93
N ILE A 40 -1.06 -10.76 -7.98
CA ILE A 40 -0.36 -9.86 -7.06
C ILE A 40 -1.34 -8.88 -6.38
N PRO A 41 -2.26 -9.37 -5.52
CA PRO A 41 -3.12 -8.50 -4.73
C PRO A 41 -2.26 -7.62 -3.81
N TRP A 42 -2.52 -6.31 -3.79
CA TRP A 42 -1.71 -5.38 -3.02
C TRP A 42 -2.48 -4.75 -1.86
N GLU A 43 -3.65 -4.17 -2.13
CA GLU A 43 -4.54 -3.63 -1.10
C GLU A 43 -5.71 -4.56 -0.87
N LEU A 44 -6.12 -4.66 0.39
CA LEU A 44 -7.31 -5.39 0.79
C LEU A 44 -8.06 -4.57 1.85
N GLN A 45 -9.32 -4.25 1.57
CA GLN A 45 -10.17 -3.54 2.50
C GLN A 45 -11.53 -4.23 2.65
N TRP A 46 -12.06 -4.21 3.86
CA TRP A 46 -13.45 -4.56 4.11
C TRP A 46 -14.34 -3.39 3.71
N GLY A 47 -15.24 -3.59 2.77
CA GLY A 47 -16.17 -2.56 2.32
C GLY A 47 -17.40 -2.41 3.22
N PRO A 48 -18.10 -1.27 3.16
CA PRO A 48 -19.33 -1.05 3.90
C PRO A 48 -20.52 -1.92 3.40
N ASP A 49 -20.32 -2.62 2.31
CA ASP A 49 -21.23 -3.55 1.67
C ASP A 49 -20.98 -5.01 2.03
N ASP A 50 -20.15 -5.25 3.06
CA ASP A 50 -19.71 -6.56 3.53
C ASP A 50 -18.96 -7.39 2.47
N TRP A 51 -18.35 -6.72 1.48
CA TRP A 51 -17.45 -7.32 0.51
C TRP A 51 -16.00 -6.93 0.77
N LEU A 52 -15.08 -7.82 0.37
CA LEU A 52 -13.66 -7.51 0.32
C LEU A 52 -13.38 -6.75 -0.99
N TRP A 53 -12.78 -5.58 -0.86
CA TRP A 53 -12.28 -4.78 -1.97
C TRP A 53 -10.78 -5.00 -2.12
N ILE A 54 -10.32 -5.27 -3.34
CA ILE A 54 -8.93 -5.66 -3.60
C ILE A 54 -8.41 -4.92 -4.81
N THR A 55 -7.15 -4.45 -4.74
CA THR A 55 -6.38 -4.04 -5.91
C THR A 55 -5.45 -5.17 -6.34
N GLU A 56 -5.33 -5.36 -7.65
CA GLU A 56 -4.31 -6.21 -8.26
C GLU A 56 -3.33 -5.32 -9.03
N ARG A 57 -2.04 -5.52 -8.81
CA ARG A 57 -0.97 -4.60 -9.25
C ARG A 57 -0.94 -4.28 -10.74
N PHE A 58 -1.42 -5.18 -11.59
CA PHE A 58 -1.46 -4.93 -13.03
C PHE A 58 -2.59 -3.97 -13.47
N GLY A 59 -3.48 -3.56 -12.54
CA GLY A 59 -4.46 -2.49 -12.82
C GLY A 59 -5.93 -2.91 -12.69
N ARG A 60 -6.28 -3.85 -11.82
CA ARG A 60 -7.67 -4.18 -11.51
C ARG A 60 -8.07 -3.82 -10.09
N VAL A 61 -9.31 -3.38 -9.95
CA VAL A 61 -10.02 -3.32 -8.68
C VAL A 61 -11.17 -4.30 -8.72
N SER A 62 -11.25 -5.15 -7.71
CA SER A 62 -12.25 -6.20 -7.61
C SER A 62 -12.96 -6.16 -6.27
N ARG A 63 -14.19 -6.72 -6.23
CA ARG A 63 -14.93 -7.05 -5.02
C ARG A 63 -15.06 -8.56 -4.92
N ILE A 64 -14.88 -9.09 -3.72
CA ILE A 64 -14.96 -10.53 -3.45
C ILE A 64 -15.91 -10.74 -2.28
N HIS A 65 -16.93 -11.58 -2.49
CA HIS A 65 -17.84 -11.96 -1.42
C HIS A 65 -17.11 -12.93 -0.46
N PRO A 66 -17.02 -12.61 0.84
CA PRO A 66 -16.16 -13.35 1.77
C PRO A 66 -16.59 -14.80 2.03
N GLU A 67 -17.90 -15.11 1.89
CA GLU A 67 -18.43 -16.44 2.14
C GLU A 67 -18.47 -17.32 0.88
N THR A 68 -18.77 -16.73 -0.29
CA THR A 68 -19.03 -17.49 -1.54
C THR A 68 -17.83 -17.50 -2.48
N GLY A 69 -16.88 -16.56 -2.33
CA GLY A 69 -15.79 -16.34 -3.26
C GLY A 69 -16.25 -15.73 -4.60
N GLU A 70 -17.50 -15.23 -4.70
CA GLU A 70 -17.94 -14.49 -5.88
C GLU A 70 -17.02 -13.31 -6.13
N HIS A 71 -16.50 -13.22 -7.37
CA HIS A 71 -15.50 -12.24 -7.76
C HIS A 71 -16.01 -11.35 -8.87
N ILE A 72 -16.08 -10.04 -8.60
CA ILE A 72 -16.58 -9.02 -9.53
C ILE A 72 -15.47 -8.00 -9.77
N VAL A 73 -15.01 -7.87 -11.01
CA VAL A 73 -14.11 -6.79 -11.42
C VAL A 73 -14.93 -5.51 -11.60
N VAL A 74 -14.62 -4.47 -10.83
CA VAL A 74 -15.32 -3.17 -10.86
C VAL A 74 -14.55 -2.10 -11.62
N LEU A 75 -13.24 -2.32 -11.88
CA LEU A 75 -12.38 -1.47 -12.71
C LEU A 75 -11.28 -2.32 -13.35
N ASP A 76 -11.01 -2.09 -14.63
CA ASP A 76 -9.81 -2.58 -15.32
C ASP A 76 -9.14 -1.43 -16.07
N ILE A 77 -8.02 -0.95 -15.51
CA ILE A 77 -7.15 0.09 -16.09
C ILE A 77 -5.76 -0.46 -16.42
N SER A 78 -5.65 -1.77 -16.66
CA SER A 78 -4.39 -2.44 -16.96
C SER A 78 -3.65 -1.85 -18.17
N SER A 79 -4.36 -1.23 -19.10
CA SER A 79 -3.76 -0.51 -20.24
C SER A 79 -3.12 0.83 -19.87
N GLN A 80 -3.43 1.39 -18.70
CA GLN A 80 -2.92 2.68 -18.21
C GLN A 80 -1.83 2.49 -17.17
N VAL A 81 -1.96 1.44 -16.34
CA VAL A 81 -1.03 1.14 -15.26
C VAL A 81 0.30 0.62 -15.81
N HIS A 82 1.40 1.15 -15.30
CA HIS A 82 2.72 0.59 -15.54
C HIS A 82 3.12 -0.29 -14.36
N GLN A 83 3.10 -1.62 -14.57
CA GLN A 83 3.52 -2.58 -13.57
C GLN A 83 4.92 -3.10 -13.90
N SER A 84 5.87 -2.91 -12.99
CA SER A 84 7.24 -3.43 -13.11
C SER A 84 7.91 -3.44 -11.71
N GLY A 85 8.50 -4.55 -11.31
CA GLY A 85 9.07 -4.67 -9.95
C GLY A 85 7.99 -4.52 -8.88
N GLU A 86 8.06 -3.48 -8.05
CA GLU A 86 7.07 -3.16 -7.02
C GLU A 86 5.94 -2.25 -7.54
N SER A 87 6.15 -1.54 -8.64
CA SER A 87 5.20 -0.57 -9.18
C SER A 87 3.92 -1.22 -9.76
N GLY A 88 2.87 -0.45 -9.92
CA GLY A 88 1.58 -0.91 -10.43
C GLY A 88 0.40 -0.14 -9.84
N LEU A 89 -0.80 -0.76 -9.84
CA LEU A 89 -1.93 -0.32 -9.04
C LEU A 89 -1.73 -0.82 -7.62
N LEU A 90 -1.56 0.10 -6.67
CA LEU A 90 -1.13 -0.19 -5.32
C LEU A 90 -2.24 0.15 -4.32
N GLY A 91 -2.18 1.32 -3.68
CA GLY A 91 -3.09 1.69 -2.62
C GLY A 91 -4.52 1.97 -3.09
N MET A 92 -5.43 1.68 -2.19
CA MET A 92 -6.84 1.98 -2.32
C MET A 92 -7.40 2.40 -0.96
N VAL A 93 -8.33 3.34 -0.95
CA VAL A 93 -9.16 3.61 0.22
C VAL A 93 -10.57 4.02 -0.21
N LEU A 94 -11.57 3.47 0.47
CA LEU A 94 -12.96 3.84 0.29
C LEU A 94 -13.28 5.10 1.11
N HIS A 95 -14.17 5.96 0.59
CA HIS A 95 -14.65 7.11 1.35
C HIS A 95 -15.36 6.63 2.65
N PRO A 96 -15.11 7.24 3.84
CA PRO A 96 -15.72 6.79 5.09
C PRO A 96 -17.25 6.82 5.07
N GLU A 97 -17.85 7.74 4.31
CA GLU A 97 -19.29 7.85 4.10
C GLU A 97 -19.69 7.30 2.72
N PHE A 98 -19.23 6.10 2.38
CA PHE A 98 -19.36 5.52 1.04
C PHE A 98 -20.80 5.40 0.53
N GLU A 99 -21.78 5.18 1.42
CA GLU A 99 -23.18 5.10 1.05
C GLU A 99 -23.73 6.39 0.43
N THR A 100 -23.24 7.54 0.88
CA THR A 100 -23.65 8.87 0.41
C THR A 100 -22.63 9.51 -0.52
N ASN A 101 -21.40 9.14 -0.38
CA ASN A 101 -20.25 9.59 -1.16
C ASN A 101 -19.51 8.37 -1.72
N PRO A 102 -20.01 7.72 -2.78
CA PRO A 102 -19.47 6.46 -3.29
C PRO A 102 -18.15 6.66 -4.03
N TYR A 103 -17.18 7.23 -3.34
CA TYR A 103 -15.85 7.51 -3.89
C TYR A 103 -14.82 6.49 -3.44
N ILE A 104 -13.95 6.13 -4.36
CA ILE A 104 -12.78 5.30 -4.11
C ILE A 104 -11.54 6.05 -4.57
N TYR A 105 -10.53 6.07 -3.74
CA TYR A 105 -9.24 6.68 -4.00
C TYR A 105 -8.24 5.59 -4.33
N LEU A 106 -7.47 5.79 -5.38
CA LEU A 106 -6.46 4.85 -5.86
C LEU A 106 -5.12 5.56 -6.04
N ALA A 107 -4.04 4.83 -5.76
CA ALA A 107 -2.68 5.23 -6.06
C ALA A 107 -2.08 4.25 -7.05
N TYR A 108 -1.53 4.73 -8.16
CA TYR A 108 -0.90 3.87 -9.15
C TYR A 108 0.19 4.55 -9.96
N THR A 109 1.07 3.73 -10.49
CA THR A 109 2.12 4.16 -11.40
C THR A 109 1.70 4.02 -12.85
N TYR A 110 2.13 4.98 -13.66
CA TYR A 110 1.96 4.99 -15.12
C TYR A 110 3.25 5.46 -15.80
N LYS A 111 3.34 5.29 -17.12
CA LYS A 111 4.56 5.63 -17.85
C LYS A 111 4.24 6.38 -19.14
N PRO A 112 4.10 7.72 -19.08
CA PRO A 112 3.68 8.49 -20.24
C PRO A 112 4.72 8.49 -21.38
N VAL A 113 6.01 8.45 -21.08
CA VAL A 113 7.10 8.35 -22.07
C VAL A 113 8.20 7.41 -21.57
N ASN A 114 9.19 7.92 -20.84
CA ASN A 114 10.33 7.14 -20.35
C ASN A 114 10.39 6.99 -18.83
N ASN A 115 9.77 7.92 -18.11
CA ASN A 115 9.79 7.93 -16.65
C ASN A 115 8.54 7.26 -16.09
N ILE A 116 8.70 6.48 -15.04
CA ILE A 116 7.58 6.00 -14.23
C ILE A 116 7.14 7.18 -13.36
N ILE A 117 5.86 7.43 -13.35
CA ILE A 117 5.21 8.51 -12.58
C ILE A 117 4.09 7.86 -11.76
N GLU A 118 3.91 8.33 -10.56
CA GLU A 118 2.83 7.96 -9.67
C GLU A 118 1.78 9.04 -9.63
N LYS A 119 0.52 8.66 -9.55
CA LYS A 119 -0.60 9.58 -9.36
C LYS A 119 -1.63 9.04 -8.38
N ILE A 120 -2.36 9.96 -7.79
CA ILE A 120 -3.50 9.70 -6.90
C ILE A 120 -4.75 10.15 -7.61
N VAL A 121 -5.72 9.27 -7.68
CA VAL A 121 -6.98 9.51 -8.39
C VAL A 121 -8.17 9.16 -7.51
N ARG A 122 -9.33 9.75 -7.82
CA ARG A 122 -10.62 9.38 -7.25
C ARG A 122 -11.53 8.88 -8.37
N TYR A 123 -12.20 7.78 -8.12
CA TYR A 123 -13.29 7.26 -8.94
C TYR A 123 -14.62 7.39 -8.22
N ASN A 124 -15.69 7.44 -8.99
CA ASN A 124 -17.07 7.31 -8.51
C ASN A 124 -17.55 5.87 -8.72
N TYR A 125 -18.12 5.24 -7.68
CA TYR A 125 -18.72 3.91 -7.79
C TYR A 125 -20.18 4.04 -8.15
N THR A 126 -20.54 3.69 -9.39
CA THR A 126 -21.87 3.85 -9.94
C THR A 126 -22.27 2.59 -10.69
N PHE A 127 -23.46 2.05 -10.39
CA PHE A 127 -24.01 0.84 -11.05
C PHE A 127 -23.07 -0.37 -11.07
N GLY A 128 -22.31 -0.56 -9.99
CA GLY A 128 -21.39 -1.69 -9.85
C GLY A 128 -20.04 -1.52 -10.57
N GLN A 129 -19.71 -0.33 -11.05
CA GLN A 129 -18.47 -0.01 -11.75
C GLN A 129 -17.85 1.28 -11.20
N LEU A 130 -16.53 1.38 -11.30
CA LEU A 130 -15.80 2.63 -11.04
C LEU A 130 -15.71 3.45 -12.34
N THR A 131 -16.20 4.69 -12.26
CA THR A 131 -16.28 5.63 -13.39
C THR A 131 -15.75 7.00 -12.99
N ASP A 132 -15.62 7.91 -13.96
CA ASP A 132 -15.35 9.34 -13.75
C ASP A 132 -14.05 9.59 -12.96
N GLU A 133 -12.92 9.15 -13.52
CA GLU A 133 -11.60 9.41 -12.93
C GLU A 133 -11.36 10.91 -12.74
N VAL A 134 -10.99 11.29 -11.52
CA VAL A 134 -10.53 12.63 -11.17
C VAL A 134 -9.12 12.52 -10.61
N ILE A 135 -8.16 13.19 -11.26
CA ILE A 135 -6.78 13.25 -10.76
C ILE A 135 -6.73 14.24 -9.58
N LEU A 136 -6.27 13.79 -8.42
CA LEU A 136 -6.12 14.60 -7.21
C LEU A 136 -4.69 15.08 -7.04
N LEU A 137 -3.72 14.24 -7.34
CA LEU A 137 -2.29 14.54 -7.29
C LEU A 137 -1.58 13.76 -8.39
N ASP A 138 -0.64 14.39 -9.07
CA ASP A 138 0.08 13.81 -10.20
C ASP A 138 1.56 14.22 -10.17
N ASN A 139 2.34 13.66 -11.09
CA ASN A 139 3.76 13.96 -11.24
C ASN A 139 4.61 13.62 -10.01
N ILE A 140 4.17 12.68 -9.17
CA ILE A 140 5.01 12.10 -8.14
C ILE A 140 6.01 11.17 -8.85
N ARG A 141 7.29 11.27 -8.53
CA ARG A 141 8.29 10.37 -9.10
C ARG A 141 8.00 8.93 -8.68
N GLY A 142 7.91 8.02 -9.63
CA GLY A 142 7.85 6.59 -9.42
C GLY A 142 9.11 5.89 -9.96
N ASN A 143 9.28 4.63 -9.59
CA ASN A 143 10.33 3.76 -10.09
C ASN A 143 9.83 2.30 -10.12
N THR A 144 10.71 1.35 -10.39
CA THR A 144 10.41 -0.09 -10.27
C THR A 144 10.39 -0.57 -8.82
N THR A 145 10.85 0.25 -7.87
CA THR A 145 10.83 0.00 -6.42
C THR A 145 10.67 1.32 -5.68
N HIS A 146 10.23 1.24 -4.43
CA HIS A 146 10.08 2.37 -3.52
C HIS A 146 9.04 3.39 -4.00
N ASP A 147 7.84 2.93 -4.33
CA ASP A 147 6.74 3.81 -4.71
C ASP A 147 5.84 4.19 -3.51
N GLY A 148 5.91 3.47 -2.36
CA GLY A 148 5.04 3.73 -1.21
C GLY A 148 3.58 3.41 -1.51
N CYS A 149 2.77 4.44 -1.79
CA CYS A 149 1.38 4.36 -2.24
C CYS A 149 0.35 3.86 -1.22
N ARG A 150 0.63 3.78 0.07
CA ARG A 150 -0.42 3.48 1.05
C ARG A 150 -1.34 4.69 1.23
N LEU A 151 -2.65 4.46 1.21
CA LEU A 151 -3.68 5.47 1.38
C LEU A 151 -4.44 5.29 2.69
N LEU A 152 -4.78 6.39 3.35
CA LEU A 152 -5.64 6.41 4.54
C LEU A 152 -6.45 7.71 4.58
N ILE A 153 -7.75 7.64 4.88
CA ILE A 153 -8.57 8.82 5.15
C ILE A 153 -8.72 8.98 6.66
N THR A 154 -8.36 10.16 7.14
CA THR A 154 -8.44 10.52 8.56
C THR A 154 -9.87 10.95 8.94
N PRO A 155 -10.24 10.95 10.25
CA PRO A 155 -11.56 11.40 10.71
C PRO A 155 -11.90 12.86 10.37
N ASP A 156 -10.88 13.71 10.17
CA ASP A 156 -11.03 15.09 9.69
C ASP A 156 -11.11 15.20 8.16
N MET A 157 -11.37 14.06 7.48
CA MET A 157 -11.58 13.96 6.02
C MET A 157 -10.38 14.49 5.22
N LYS A 158 -9.18 14.07 5.61
CA LYS A 158 -7.96 14.26 4.83
C LYS A 158 -7.46 12.94 4.29
N LEU A 159 -6.94 12.97 3.08
CA LEU A 159 -6.27 11.81 2.47
C LEU A 159 -4.78 11.89 2.79
N LEU A 160 -4.29 10.89 3.51
CA LEU A 160 -2.88 10.64 3.74
C LEU A 160 -2.36 9.65 2.68
N ILE A 161 -1.15 9.91 2.19
CA ILE A 161 -0.52 9.16 1.10
C ILE A 161 0.95 8.97 1.45
N THR A 162 1.41 7.73 1.53
CA THR A 162 2.85 7.47 1.60
C THR A 162 3.45 7.47 0.20
N THR A 163 4.62 8.08 0.03
CA THR A 163 5.42 8.00 -1.19
C THR A 163 6.82 7.51 -0.88
N GLY A 164 7.36 6.65 -1.74
CA GLY A 164 8.74 6.20 -1.63
C GLY A 164 9.73 7.22 -2.20
N ASP A 165 11.02 6.99 -1.96
CA ASP A 165 12.10 7.81 -2.54
C ASP A 165 12.31 7.57 -4.04
N ALA A 166 11.61 6.58 -4.61
CA ALA A 166 11.72 6.16 -6.00
C ALA A 166 13.20 5.96 -6.44
N GLN A 167 14.05 5.44 -5.54
CA GLN A 167 15.49 5.28 -5.68
C GLN A 167 16.25 6.60 -5.88
N ASN A 168 15.65 7.73 -5.55
CA ASN A 168 16.28 9.05 -5.54
C ASN A 168 16.38 9.54 -4.10
N GLN A 169 17.28 8.94 -3.32
CA GLN A 169 17.44 9.18 -1.89
C GLN A 169 17.43 10.68 -1.48
N PRO A 170 18.15 11.59 -2.20
CA PRO A 170 18.14 13.00 -1.84
C PRO A 170 16.76 13.66 -1.92
N ALA A 171 15.81 13.11 -2.69
CA ALA A 171 14.46 13.65 -2.78
C ALA A 171 13.74 13.60 -1.43
N SER A 172 14.03 12.60 -0.58
CA SER A 172 13.40 12.45 0.73
C SER A 172 13.65 13.65 1.64
N GLN A 173 14.81 14.31 1.54
CA GLN A 173 15.18 15.50 2.30
C GLN A 173 14.75 16.82 1.62
N ASN A 174 14.33 16.78 0.36
CA ASN A 174 13.85 17.96 -0.35
C ASN A 174 12.33 18.11 -0.18
N ILE A 175 11.91 19.09 0.62
CA ILE A 175 10.49 19.32 0.92
C ILE A 175 9.65 19.69 -0.32
N ASN A 176 10.26 20.14 -1.39
CA ASN A 176 9.59 20.47 -2.65
C ASN A 176 9.49 19.29 -3.63
N ASP A 177 10.11 18.14 -3.32
CA ASP A 177 9.92 16.89 -4.04
C ASP A 177 8.86 16.06 -3.31
N LEU A 178 7.94 15.45 -4.03
CA LEU A 178 6.85 14.67 -3.45
C LEU A 178 7.27 13.25 -3.06
N SER A 179 8.49 12.82 -3.41
CA SER A 179 9.02 11.49 -3.11
C SER A 179 9.62 11.42 -1.70
N GLY A 180 9.50 10.27 -1.06
CA GLY A 180 10.00 10.04 0.30
C GLY A 180 9.28 10.88 1.36
N LYS A 181 7.95 10.92 1.29
CA LYS A 181 7.06 11.75 2.12
C LYS A 181 5.88 10.95 2.66
N LEU A 182 5.31 11.43 3.74
CA LEU A 182 3.89 11.32 3.96
C LEU A 182 3.24 12.61 3.47
N LEU A 183 2.32 12.50 2.53
CA LEU A 183 1.55 13.63 1.98
C LEU A 183 0.17 13.67 2.63
N ARG A 184 -0.41 14.89 2.77
CA ARG A 184 -1.77 15.12 3.26
C ARG A 184 -2.47 16.14 2.37
N ILE A 185 -3.60 15.72 1.78
CA ILE A 185 -4.44 16.55 0.92
C ILE A 185 -5.91 16.48 1.34
N ASN A 186 -6.72 17.42 0.90
CA ASN A 186 -8.17 17.33 0.96
C ASN A 186 -8.68 16.26 -0.01
N LEU A 187 -9.89 15.75 0.21
CA LEU A 187 -10.50 14.71 -0.63
C LEU A 187 -10.83 15.18 -2.06
N ASP A 188 -10.72 16.47 -2.33
CA ASP A 188 -10.84 17.09 -3.66
C ASP A 188 -9.48 17.37 -4.33
N GLY A 189 -8.37 17.03 -3.68
CA GLY A 189 -7.00 17.25 -4.16
C GLY A 189 -6.38 18.59 -3.76
N SER A 190 -7.13 19.51 -3.18
CA SER A 190 -6.58 20.76 -2.68
C SER A 190 -5.68 20.56 -1.45
N ILE A 191 -4.77 21.50 -1.22
CA ILE A 191 -3.84 21.42 -0.09
C ILE A 191 -4.50 22.02 1.16
N PRO A 192 -4.53 21.32 2.31
CA PRO A 192 -5.02 21.87 3.57
C PRO A 192 -4.19 23.06 4.04
N GLU A 193 -4.88 24.08 4.55
CA GLU A 193 -4.21 25.31 5.05
C GLU A 193 -3.38 25.05 6.32
N ASP A 194 -3.73 24.02 7.07
CA ASP A 194 -3.09 23.58 8.32
C ASP A 194 -1.95 22.56 8.10
N ASN A 195 -1.51 22.34 6.87
CA ASN A 195 -0.28 21.60 6.62
C ASN A 195 0.95 22.35 7.13
N PRO A 196 2.02 21.64 7.55
CA PRO A 196 3.20 22.27 8.17
C PRO A 196 3.91 23.27 7.24
N TRP A 197 3.79 23.08 5.93
CA TRP A 197 4.36 23.99 4.92
C TRP A 197 3.23 24.54 4.04
N PRO A 198 2.93 25.85 4.08
CA PRO A 198 1.83 26.44 3.33
C PRO A 198 1.88 26.15 1.83
N GLY A 199 0.78 25.61 1.28
CA GLY A 199 0.66 25.27 -0.12
C GLY A 199 1.45 24.01 -0.55
N ASN A 200 2.01 23.26 0.39
CA ASN A 200 2.75 22.03 0.15
C ASN A 200 1.97 20.82 0.73
N PRO A 201 1.80 19.72 -0.03
CA PRO A 201 1.09 18.55 0.47
C PRO A 201 1.90 17.72 1.49
N ALA A 202 3.20 17.97 1.68
CA ALA A 202 4.00 17.22 2.62
C ALA A 202 3.49 17.39 4.06
N TRP A 203 3.32 16.27 4.77
CA TRP A 203 2.99 16.19 6.18
C TRP A 203 4.21 15.86 7.05
N SER A 204 5.03 14.91 6.57
CA SER A 204 6.35 14.57 7.09
C SER A 204 7.28 14.22 5.92
N PHE A 205 8.58 14.15 6.18
CA PHE A 205 9.59 13.92 5.14
C PHE A 205 10.75 13.07 5.67
N GLY A 206 11.69 12.73 4.78
CA GLY A 206 12.82 11.88 5.17
C GLY A 206 12.45 10.40 5.24
N HIS A 207 11.49 9.96 4.42
CA HIS A 207 11.08 8.56 4.30
C HIS A 207 11.77 7.87 3.13
N ARG A 208 12.02 6.56 3.26
CA ARG A 208 12.57 5.71 2.21
C ARG A 208 11.48 5.03 1.39
N ASN A 209 10.67 4.17 2.01
CA ASN A 209 9.60 3.41 1.36
C ASN A 209 8.56 2.94 2.38
N ALA A 210 7.74 3.85 2.84
CA ALA A 210 6.67 3.56 3.79
C ALA A 210 5.53 2.80 3.10
N GLN A 211 5.25 1.57 3.56
CA GLN A 211 4.28 0.64 2.95
C GLN A 211 3.03 0.44 3.80
N GLY A 212 3.15 0.59 5.11
CA GLY A 212 2.03 0.54 6.04
C GLY A 212 1.65 1.90 6.57
N LEU A 213 0.36 2.14 6.82
CA LEU A 213 -0.16 3.34 7.47
C LEU A 213 -1.40 2.98 8.28
N PHE A 214 -1.41 3.36 9.54
CA PHE A 214 -2.50 3.04 10.45
C PHE A 214 -2.71 4.16 11.46
N LEU A 215 -3.95 4.67 11.53
CA LEU A 215 -4.37 5.60 12.59
C LEU A 215 -5.03 4.80 13.71
N ALA A 216 -4.37 4.74 14.86
CA ALA A 216 -4.87 4.02 16.01
C ALA A 216 -6.05 4.76 16.67
N PRO A 217 -6.93 4.05 17.43
CA PRO A 217 -8.08 4.68 18.10
C PRO A 217 -7.72 5.79 19.10
N ASN A 218 -6.47 5.80 19.59
CA ASN A 218 -5.94 6.86 20.45
C ASN A 218 -5.43 8.10 19.70
N GLY A 219 -5.57 8.11 18.36
CA GLY A 219 -5.16 9.22 17.49
C GLY A 219 -3.68 9.19 17.07
N ILE A 220 -2.92 8.18 17.47
CA ILE A 220 -1.52 8.02 17.04
C ILE A 220 -1.48 7.43 15.63
N LEU A 221 -0.76 8.08 14.72
CA LEU A 221 -0.53 7.61 13.36
C LEU A 221 0.77 6.81 13.32
N TYR A 222 0.69 5.58 12.84
CA TYR A 222 1.82 4.68 12.67
C TYR A 222 2.09 4.43 11.20
N SER A 223 3.38 4.27 10.85
CA SER A 223 3.82 3.79 9.53
C SER A 223 4.83 2.66 9.70
N SER A 224 4.73 1.64 8.85
CA SER A 224 5.81 0.66 8.68
C SER A 224 6.59 0.98 7.40
N GLU A 225 7.91 0.90 7.50
CA GLU A 225 8.82 1.34 6.45
C GLU A 225 9.97 0.36 6.24
N HIS A 226 10.33 0.11 4.98
CA HIS A 226 11.45 -0.73 4.61
C HIS A 226 12.79 -0.01 4.81
N GLY A 227 13.68 -0.62 5.55
CA GLY A 227 15.10 -0.26 5.62
C GLY A 227 15.89 -0.65 4.35
N PRO A 228 17.16 -0.24 4.23
CA PRO A 228 17.96 -0.51 3.02
C PRO A 228 18.40 -1.98 2.88
N SER A 229 18.71 -2.64 3.99
CA SER A 229 19.13 -4.05 4.05
C SER A 229 18.76 -4.70 5.38
N THR A 230 18.65 -3.90 6.40
CA THR A 230 18.25 -4.13 7.78
C THR A 230 17.47 -2.89 8.20
N ASP A 231 17.06 -2.83 9.45
CA ASP A 231 16.48 -1.63 10.06
C ASP A 231 15.14 -1.23 9.44
N ASP A 232 14.27 -2.24 9.16
CA ASP A 232 12.87 -1.99 8.92
C ASP A 232 12.26 -1.29 10.14
N GLU A 233 11.42 -0.28 9.92
CA GLU A 233 10.97 0.63 10.96
C GLU A 233 9.47 0.51 11.22
N LEU A 234 9.08 0.76 12.47
CA LEU A 234 7.72 1.12 12.86
C LEU A 234 7.76 2.53 13.46
N ASN A 235 7.30 3.50 12.68
CA ASN A 235 7.37 4.91 13.00
C ASN A 235 6.06 5.43 13.61
N ILE A 236 6.16 6.30 14.63
CA ILE A 236 5.09 7.20 15.04
C ILE A 236 5.21 8.47 14.19
N ILE A 237 4.19 8.76 13.41
CA ILE A 237 4.21 9.88 12.46
C ILE A 237 3.69 11.15 13.11
N GLU A 238 4.51 12.19 13.05
CA GLU A 238 4.24 13.53 13.57
C GLU A 238 4.31 14.57 12.46
N MET A 239 3.47 15.60 12.58
CA MET A 239 3.42 16.71 11.64
C MET A 239 4.76 17.46 11.59
N GLY A 240 5.30 17.66 10.39
CA GLY A 240 6.51 18.44 10.15
C GLY A 240 7.81 17.71 10.46
N ARG A 241 7.75 16.48 10.96
CA ARG A 241 8.93 15.72 11.38
C ARG A 241 9.75 15.19 10.20
N ASN A 242 11.08 15.20 10.36
CA ASN A 242 12.05 14.55 9.50
C ASN A 242 12.37 13.15 10.06
N TYR A 243 12.23 12.10 9.21
CA TYR A 243 12.48 10.71 9.58
C TYR A 243 13.89 10.22 9.19
N GLY A 244 14.74 11.13 8.71
CA GLY A 244 16.18 10.96 8.62
C GLY A 244 16.70 10.35 7.33
N TRP A 245 15.91 9.58 6.57
CA TRP A 245 16.42 8.97 5.33
C TRP A 245 16.92 10.03 4.33
N PRO A 246 18.09 9.86 3.68
CA PRO A 246 19.01 8.71 3.75
C PRO A 246 20.14 8.86 4.78
N SER A 247 20.11 9.88 5.64
CA SER A 247 21.18 10.17 6.61
C SER A 247 21.11 9.27 7.85
N VAL A 248 19.94 8.74 8.17
CA VAL A 248 19.69 7.84 9.30
C VAL A 248 19.02 6.57 8.80
N HIS A 249 19.48 5.43 9.31
CA HIS A 249 18.96 4.09 9.03
C HIS A 249 18.54 3.42 10.35
N GLY A 250 17.26 3.52 10.71
CA GLY A 250 16.75 2.98 11.95
C GLY A 250 17.04 3.87 13.16
N TYR A 251 17.83 3.40 14.11
CA TYR A 251 18.19 4.18 15.31
C TYR A 251 19.35 5.12 15.04
N CYS A 252 19.38 6.25 15.74
CA CYS A 252 20.51 7.19 15.72
C CYS A 252 21.66 6.65 16.57
N ASP A 253 22.36 5.63 16.14
CA ASP A 253 23.43 4.95 16.90
C ASP A 253 24.82 5.10 16.27
N LEU A 254 24.93 5.56 15.03
CA LEU A 254 26.19 5.92 14.39
C LEU A 254 26.54 7.40 14.61
N PRO A 255 27.81 7.78 14.67
CA PRO A 255 28.22 9.16 14.95
C PRO A 255 27.60 10.24 14.04
N ASP A 256 27.48 9.94 12.75
CA ASP A 256 26.89 10.88 11.79
C ASP A 256 25.36 10.96 11.96
N GLU A 257 24.71 9.85 12.29
CA GLU A 257 23.28 9.77 12.60
C GLU A 257 22.93 10.52 13.89
N ILE A 258 23.74 10.33 14.95
CA ILE A 258 23.58 11.05 16.21
C ILE A 258 23.62 12.56 15.97
N THR A 259 24.60 13.03 15.18
CA THR A 259 24.71 14.45 14.82
C THR A 259 23.45 14.93 14.09
N PHE A 260 22.93 14.17 13.13
CA PHE A 260 21.69 14.49 12.42
C PHE A 260 20.50 14.58 13.39
N CYS A 261 20.35 13.59 14.28
CA CYS A 261 19.24 13.54 15.24
C CYS A 261 19.30 14.60 16.35
N GLU A 262 20.48 15.19 16.62
CA GLU A 262 20.62 16.34 17.51
C GLU A 262 20.13 17.65 16.86
N ASP A 263 20.12 17.73 15.52
CA ASP A 263 19.72 18.90 14.74
C ASP A 263 18.20 18.91 14.41
N TYR A 264 17.52 17.76 14.53
CA TYR A 264 16.09 17.54 14.20
C TYR A 264 15.32 16.86 15.32
#